data_85943e27346ca7e9d828429b97600d00
#
_entry.id   85943e27346ca7e9d828429b97600d00
#
_cell.length_a   1.000
_cell.length_b   1.000
_cell.length_c   1.000
_cell.angle_alpha   90.00
_cell.angle_beta   90.00
_cell.angle_gamma   90.00
#
_symmetry.space_group_name_H-M   'P 1'
#
loop_
_entity.id
_entity.type
_entity.pdbx_description
1 polymer ?
#
loop_
_entity_poly.entity_id
_entity_poly.type
_entity_poly.pdbx_seq_one_letter_code
_entity_poly.pdbx_strand_id
1 'polypeptide(L)'
;MSATVDHRTLYRLPWNLADNAITWLEPTTKCNLYCEGCYRENDPNGHKPLQTVIEELETVKRLRTSDGISIAGGEPLIYPDIVELVRYISSQGWKPILNTNGQALTPELVTKLLDAGLVAFTFHVDSHQDRPGWHDKTEEDLNELRLRLARTVAEFGKGRIACSFNATVYPDTLDQIPMLVDWAQEHIDIVNTMVFILFRSVKATSRYDGYVHGEKVDVGELVYQLDTQQAAKDILAQEAVDRIRRAYPEFEPCGYLNGTEDPTAFKWLVGLRMGNSRRMFGCWDSKMMERVQTLHHRWYGTYLAYSRPGLMRHARAMLPVALVNKSVARTFWNLIKSPGDWFAPLRMQTLTIIQPCDILADGRQSMCDGCPDILPYKGRLVWSCRVDELEKFGAFVTLAPAEHEPVPVALGAGAIAQSPEAVSGPNGNRKTGKAPMV
;
A
#
# COMPACT_ATOMS: atom_id res chain seq x y z
N MET A 1 13.15 -7.49 22.80
CA MET A 1 13.18 -7.24 21.34
C MET A 1 12.11 -8.11 20.72
N SER A 2 11.25 -7.57 19.83
CA SER A 2 10.28 -8.40 19.12
C SER A 2 11.03 -9.33 18.14
N ALA A 3 10.44 -10.50 17.84
CA ALA A 3 11.05 -11.43 16.91
C ALA A 3 11.06 -10.80 15.49
N THR A 4 12.20 -10.87 14.80
CA THR A 4 12.31 -10.42 13.42
C THR A 4 11.34 -11.19 12.53
N VAL A 5 10.65 -10.51 11.64
CA VAL A 5 9.76 -11.13 10.67
C VAL A 5 10.62 -11.93 9.68
N ASP A 6 10.36 -13.23 9.57
CA ASP A 6 11.05 -14.11 8.63
C ASP A 6 10.15 -14.32 7.40
N HIS A 7 10.60 -13.83 6.23
CA HIS A 7 9.85 -13.96 4.97
C HIS A 7 9.53 -15.42 4.61
N ARG A 8 10.34 -16.40 5.06
CA ARG A 8 10.11 -17.83 4.82
C ARG A 8 8.89 -18.40 5.56
N THR A 9 8.40 -17.68 6.57
CA THR A 9 7.18 -18.06 7.33
C THR A 9 5.91 -17.43 6.78
N LEU A 10 6.05 -16.47 5.87
CA LEU A 10 4.95 -15.72 5.26
C LEU A 10 4.59 -16.28 3.88
N TYR A 11 3.38 -15.98 3.44
CA TYR A 11 2.95 -16.25 2.07
C TYR A 11 3.41 -15.12 1.15
N ARG A 12 4.31 -15.42 0.19
CA ARG A 12 4.63 -14.50 -0.90
C ARG A 12 3.39 -14.40 -1.80
N LEU A 13 2.75 -13.23 -1.82
CA LEU A 13 1.59 -13.01 -2.69
C LEU A 13 2.02 -13.25 -4.15
N PRO A 14 1.30 -14.09 -4.91
CA PRO A 14 1.74 -14.53 -6.25
C PRO A 14 1.48 -13.49 -7.33
N TRP A 15 1.31 -12.25 -6.92
CA TRP A 15 1.03 -11.12 -7.80
C TRP A 15 2.24 -10.80 -8.68
N ASN A 16 1.95 -10.46 -9.92
CA ASN A 16 2.94 -10.07 -10.93
C ASN A 16 2.38 -8.97 -11.84
N LEU A 17 3.11 -8.60 -12.87
CA LEU A 17 2.71 -7.51 -13.77
C LEU A 17 1.41 -7.84 -14.51
N ALA A 18 1.25 -9.07 -15.00
CA ALA A 18 0.11 -9.48 -15.82
C ALA A 18 -1.10 -9.98 -15.03
N ASP A 19 -0.90 -10.47 -13.78
CA ASP A 19 -1.93 -11.05 -12.96
C ASP A 19 -1.78 -10.57 -11.51
N ASN A 20 -2.76 -9.79 -11.04
CA ASN A 20 -2.68 -9.08 -9.77
C ASN A 20 -4.07 -8.94 -9.13
N ALA A 21 -4.12 -8.53 -7.88
CA ALA A 21 -5.38 -8.21 -7.23
C ALA A 21 -5.91 -6.82 -7.63
N ILE A 22 -5.02 -5.86 -7.85
CA ILE A 22 -5.38 -4.45 -8.06
C ILE A 22 -4.59 -3.89 -9.25
N THR A 23 -5.20 -2.96 -9.99
CA THR A 23 -4.54 -2.07 -10.94
C THR A 23 -4.82 -0.63 -10.54
N TRP A 24 -3.81 0.22 -10.64
CA TRP A 24 -3.88 1.64 -10.34
C TRP A 24 -4.37 2.42 -11.56
N LEU A 25 -5.19 3.45 -11.34
CA LEU A 25 -5.72 4.31 -12.39
C LEU A 25 -5.74 5.75 -11.91
N GLU A 26 -5.27 6.67 -12.75
CA GLU A 26 -5.19 8.09 -12.42
C GLU A 26 -5.95 8.93 -13.46
N PRO A 27 -7.25 9.21 -13.22
CA PRO A 27 -8.05 10.02 -14.13
C PRO A 27 -7.68 11.53 -14.05
N THR A 28 -6.93 11.91 -13.03
CA THR A 28 -6.54 13.30 -12.80
C THR A 28 -5.23 13.39 -12.03
N THR A 29 -4.42 14.40 -12.36
CA THR A 29 -3.29 14.86 -11.53
C THR A 29 -3.66 16.11 -10.71
N LYS A 30 -4.84 16.72 -10.94
CA LYS A 30 -5.34 17.82 -10.13
C LYS A 30 -5.70 17.35 -8.71
N CYS A 31 -5.27 18.13 -7.71
CA CYS A 31 -5.58 17.90 -6.32
C CYS A 31 -6.06 19.19 -5.64
N ASN A 32 -6.87 19.07 -4.60
CA ASN A 32 -7.36 20.13 -3.76
C ASN A 32 -6.68 20.18 -2.38
N LEU A 33 -5.58 19.45 -2.22
CA LEU A 33 -4.81 19.33 -1.00
C LEU A 33 -3.32 19.27 -1.32
N TYR A 34 -2.48 19.78 -0.44
CA TYR A 34 -1.03 19.53 -0.45
C TYR A 34 -0.70 18.48 0.60
N CYS A 35 0.16 17.51 0.22
CA CYS A 35 0.71 16.50 1.12
C CYS A 35 2.23 16.49 0.98
N GLU A 36 2.94 16.47 2.11
CA GLU A 36 4.39 16.28 2.09
C GLU A 36 4.73 14.89 1.51
N GLY A 37 5.69 14.86 0.59
CA GLY A 37 6.10 13.60 -0.05
C GLY A 37 5.08 12.99 -0.99
N CYS A 38 4.13 13.78 -1.51
CA CYS A 38 3.24 13.33 -2.56
C CYS A 38 4.05 12.84 -3.78
N TYR A 39 3.67 11.68 -4.33
CA TYR A 39 4.33 11.11 -5.51
C TYR A 39 3.86 11.74 -6.84
N ARG A 40 2.89 12.65 -6.78
CA ARG A 40 2.32 13.33 -7.95
C ARG A 40 2.43 14.84 -7.85
N GLU A 41 2.82 15.47 -8.95
CA GLU A 41 2.73 16.90 -9.12
C GLU A 41 1.27 17.32 -9.30
N ASN A 42 0.85 18.39 -8.62
CA ASN A 42 -0.50 18.94 -8.73
C ASN A 42 -0.61 19.83 -9.97
N ASP A 43 -1.27 19.35 -11.02
CA ASP A 43 -1.60 20.15 -12.21
C ASP A 43 -3.05 20.67 -12.13
N PRO A 44 -3.27 22.00 -12.07
CA PRO A 44 -4.62 22.57 -12.07
C PRO A 44 -5.48 22.16 -13.27
N ASN A 45 -4.87 21.79 -14.39
CA ASN A 45 -5.52 21.34 -15.62
C ASN A 45 -5.46 19.82 -15.83
N GLY A 46 -5.05 19.09 -14.81
CA GLY A 46 -4.70 17.67 -14.89
C GLY A 46 -5.88 16.69 -15.03
N HIS A 47 -7.12 17.15 -15.29
CA HIS A 47 -8.23 16.25 -15.58
C HIS A 47 -8.12 15.66 -16.99
N LYS A 48 -8.01 14.33 -17.07
CA LYS A 48 -8.06 13.62 -18.36
C LYS A 48 -9.51 13.57 -18.87
N PRO A 49 -9.76 13.67 -20.19
CA PRO A 49 -11.07 13.35 -20.75
C PRO A 49 -11.48 11.92 -20.37
N LEU A 50 -12.75 11.67 -20.05
CA LEU A 50 -13.26 10.35 -19.68
C LEU A 50 -12.93 9.29 -20.75
N GLN A 51 -13.02 9.65 -22.04
CA GLN A 51 -12.68 8.73 -23.13
C GLN A 51 -11.22 8.27 -23.08
N THR A 52 -10.28 9.15 -22.74
CA THR A 52 -8.86 8.78 -22.56
C THR A 52 -8.69 7.79 -21.39
N VAL A 53 -9.41 8.00 -20.29
CA VAL A 53 -9.36 7.10 -19.13
C VAL A 53 -9.95 5.72 -19.48
N ILE A 54 -11.01 5.68 -20.32
CA ILE A 54 -11.58 4.43 -20.84
C ILE A 54 -10.57 3.70 -21.72
N GLU A 55 -9.84 4.38 -22.61
CA GLU A 55 -8.78 3.80 -23.43
C GLU A 55 -7.61 3.23 -22.58
N GLU A 56 -7.29 3.91 -21.49
CA GLU A 56 -6.34 3.39 -20.49
C GLU A 56 -6.87 2.10 -19.85
N LEU A 57 -8.15 2.02 -19.51
CA LEU A 57 -8.79 0.79 -18.98
C LEU A 57 -8.82 -0.35 -20.01
N GLU A 58 -9.02 -0.06 -21.29
CA GLU A 58 -8.90 -1.08 -22.35
C GLU A 58 -7.45 -1.59 -22.48
N THR A 59 -6.46 -0.75 -22.23
CA THR A 59 -5.06 -1.17 -22.13
C THR A 59 -4.85 -2.11 -20.92
N VAL A 60 -5.42 -1.78 -19.78
CA VAL A 60 -5.41 -2.66 -18.61
C VAL A 60 -6.04 -4.00 -18.94
N LYS A 61 -7.23 -4.02 -19.51
CA LYS A 61 -7.98 -5.23 -19.86
C LYS A 61 -7.20 -6.17 -20.77
N ARG A 62 -6.38 -5.61 -21.68
CA ARG A 62 -5.53 -6.36 -22.59
C ARG A 62 -4.26 -6.91 -21.93
N LEU A 63 -3.67 -6.18 -21.00
CA LEU A 63 -2.33 -6.45 -20.47
C LEU A 63 -2.30 -7.03 -19.06
N ARG A 64 -3.40 -6.91 -18.29
CA ARG A 64 -3.41 -7.27 -16.89
C ARG A 64 -4.76 -7.81 -16.44
N THR A 65 -4.74 -8.92 -15.76
CA THR A 65 -5.88 -9.45 -15.02
C THR A 65 -5.86 -8.86 -13.62
N SER A 66 -6.98 -8.30 -13.15
CA SER A 66 -7.14 -7.79 -11.78
C SER A 66 -8.57 -7.87 -11.28
N ASP A 67 -8.74 -8.01 -9.98
CA ASP A 67 -10.06 -8.05 -9.29
C ASP A 67 -10.63 -6.63 -9.14
N GLY A 68 -9.77 -5.64 -8.91
CA GLY A 68 -10.15 -4.26 -8.67
C GLY A 68 -9.33 -3.21 -9.41
N ILE A 69 -9.95 -2.05 -9.62
CA ILE A 69 -9.32 -0.84 -10.11
C ILE A 69 -9.27 0.17 -8.98
N SER A 70 -8.07 0.56 -8.60
CA SER A 70 -7.79 1.55 -7.55
C SER A 70 -7.63 2.91 -8.20
N ILE A 71 -8.67 3.74 -8.10
CA ILE A 71 -8.74 5.08 -8.70
C ILE A 71 -8.07 6.07 -7.75
N ALA A 72 -7.05 6.77 -8.25
CA ALA A 72 -6.19 7.67 -7.49
C ALA A 72 -5.69 8.84 -8.35
N GLY A 73 -4.41 9.20 -8.21
CA GLY A 73 -3.77 10.31 -8.92
C GLY A 73 -3.64 11.53 -8.01
N GLY A 74 -4.19 12.68 -8.43
CA GLY A 74 -4.41 13.83 -7.57
C GLY A 74 -5.56 13.54 -6.59
N GLU A 75 -6.71 14.21 -6.74
CA GLU A 75 -7.90 13.90 -5.94
C GLU A 75 -9.05 13.39 -6.83
N PRO A 76 -9.39 12.11 -6.80
CA PRO A 76 -10.42 11.56 -7.69
C PRO A 76 -11.84 12.07 -7.41
N LEU A 77 -12.17 12.51 -6.19
CA LEU A 77 -13.51 13.03 -5.90
C LEU A 77 -13.80 14.41 -6.55
N ILE A 78 -12.75 15.13 -7.01
CA ILE A 78 -12.94 16.35 -7.80
C ILE A 78 -12.88 16.10 -9.32
N TYR A 79 -12.69 14.85 -9.75
CA TYR A 79 -12.76 14.51 -11.16
C TYR A 79 -14.22 14.61 -11.63
N PRO A 80 -14.51 15.40 -12.68
CA PRO A 80 -15.91 15.72 -13.07
C PRO A 80 -16.75 14.47 -13.35
N ASP A 81 -16.15 13.46 -14.00
CA ASP A 81 -16.85 12.25 -14.46
C ASP A 81 -16.65 11.06 -13.49
N ILE A 82 -16.36 11.30 -12.21
CA ILE A 82 -16.01 10.23 -11.25
C ILE A 82 -17.12 9.17 -11.11
N VAL A 83 -18.40 9.57 -11.09
CA VAL A 83 -19.51 8.64 -10.96
C VAL A 83 -19.66 7.77 -12.20
N GLU A 84 -19.52 8.35 -13.38
CA GLU A 84 -19.56 7.66 -14.69
C GLU A 84 -18.39 6.70 -14.81
N LEU A 85 -17.19 7.11 -14.39
CA LEU A 85 -15.99 6.26 -14.37
C LEU A 85 -16.18 5.04 -13.45
N VAL A 86 -16.68 5.25 -12.23
CA VAL A 86 -16.99 4.16 -11.30
C VAL A 86 -18.02 3.19 -11.88
N ARG A 87 -19.08 3.71 -12.51
CA ARG A 87 -20.11 2.90 -13.17
C ARG A 87 -19.51 2.09 -14.34
N TYR A 88 -18.66 2.71 -15.16
CA TYR A 88 -17.96 2.01 -16.24
C TYR A 88 -17.11 0.87 -15.69
N ILE A 89 -16.24 1.12 -14.73
CA ILE A 89 -15.37 0.11 -14.11
C ILE A 89 -16.20 -1.06 -13.56
N SER A 90 -17.27 -0.75 -12.82
CA SER A 90 -18.16 -1.77 -12.26
C SER A 90 -18.86 -2.59 -13.35
N SER A 91 -19.27 -1.96 -14.47
CA SER A 91 -19.90 -2.65 -15.62
C SER A 91 -18.95 -3.61 -16.33
N GLN A 92 -17.64 -3.39 -16.26
CA GLN A 92 -16.61 -4.29 -16.79
C GLN A 92 -16.30 -5.49 -15.88
N GLY A 93 -16.97 -5.58 -14.71
CA GLY A 93 -16.76 -6.65 -13.74
C GLY A 93 -15.66 -6.40 -12.72
N TRP A 94 -14.96 -5.27 -12.79
CA TRP A 94 -13.97 -4.89 -11.79
C TRP A 94 -14.62 -4.27 -10.55
N LYS A 95 -13.94 -4.35 -9.43
CA LYS A 95 -14.28 -3.66 -8.19
C LYS A 95 -13.68 -2.24 -8.20
N PRO A 96 -14.48 -1.16 -8.35
CA PRO A 96 -13.94 0.19 -8.24
C PRO A 96 -13.63 0.52 -6.78
N ILE A 97 -12.43 1.04 -6.53
CA ILE A 97 -11.90 1.45 -5.23
C ILE A 97 -11.43 2.90 -5.37
N LEU A 98 -11.84 3.80 -4.48
CA LEU A 98 -11.43 5.19 -4.50
C LEU A 98 -10.38 5.47 -3.43
N ASN A 99 -9.18 5.92 -3.86
CA ASN A 99 -8.17 6.47 -2.97
C ASN A 99 -8.29 7.99 -2.98
N THR A 100 -8.66 8.58 -1.85
CA THR A 100 -9.05 9.98 -1.76
C THR A 100 -8.58 10.61 -0.46
N ASN A 101 -8.36 11.93 -0.49
CA ASN A 101 -8.16 12.70 0.73
C ASN A 101 -9.48 12.98 1.49
N GLY A 102 -10.63 12.69 0.89
CA GLY A 102 -11.95 12.84 1.50
C GLY A 102 -12.46 14.28 1.65
N GLN A 103 -11.70 15.29 1.22
CA GLN A 103 -12.09 16.70 1.39
C GLN A 103 -13.39 17.07 0.63
N ALA A 104 -13.60 16.45 -0.53
CA ALA A 104 -14.79 16.68 -1.36
C ALA A 104 -15.90 15.66 -1.12
N LEU A 105 -15.81 14.80 -0.09
CA LEU A 105 -16.81 13.79 0.20
C LEU A 105 -18.08 14.41 0.76
N THR A 106 -19.23 14.08 0.14
CA THR A 106 -20.56 14.42 0.64
C THR A 106 -21.45 13.20 0.73
N PRO A 107 -22.50 13.19 1.57
CA PRO A 107 -23.49 12.10 1.65
C PRO A 107 -24.12 11.75 0.30
N GLU A 108 -24.43 12.76 -0.50
CA GLU A 108 -25.03 12.60 -1.83
C GLU A 108 -24.05 11.92 -2.79
N LEU A 109 -22.76 12.29 -2.71
CA LEU A 109 -21.74 11.67 -3.55
C LEU A 109 -21.52 10.21 -3.17
N VAL A 110 -21.49 9.88 -1.86
CA VAL A 110 -21.40 8.47 -1.40
C VAL A 110 -22.57 7.65 -1.95
N THR A 111 -23.79 8.20 -1.90
CA THR A 111 -24.99 7.51 -2.43
C THR A 111 -24.89 7.29 -3.95
N LYS A 112 -24.47 8.31 -4.73
CA LYS A 112 -24.25 8.18 -6.18
C LYS A 112 -23.19 7.15 -6.52
N LEU A 113 -22.08 7.13 -5.78
CA LEU A 113 -20.98 6.18 -5.97
C LEU A 113 -21.39 4.76 -5.59
N LEU A 114 -22.20 4.59 -4.52
CA LEU A 114 -22.79 3.29 -4.19
C LEU A 114 -23.65 2.76 -5.34
N ASP A 115 -24.52 3.59 -5.89
CA ASP A 115 -25.42 3.22 -7.01
C ASP A 115 -24.63 2.97 -8.31
N ALA A 116 -23.45 3.60 -8.46
CA ALA A 116 -22.53 3.33 -9.55
C ALA A 116 -21.72 2.04 -9.38
N GLY A 117 -21.75 1.41 -8.19
CA GLY A 117 -21.09 0.14 -7.91
C GLY A 117 -19.76 0.25 -7.16
N LEU A 118 -19.47 1.37 -6.51
CA LEU A 118 -18.27 1.52 -5.69
C LEU A 118 -18.19 0.45 -4.59
N VAL A 119 -17.01 -0.15 -4.42
CA VAL A 119 -16.79 -1.24 -3.44
C VAL A 119 -16.06 -0.74 -2.20
N ALA A 120 -15.15 0.20 -2.33
CA ALA A 120 -14.35 0.68 -1.21
C ALA A 120 -13.92 2.13 -1.35
N PHE A 121 -13.79 2.81 -0.22
CA PHE A 121 -12.98 4.01 -0.05
C PHE A 121 -11.70 3.65 0.70
N THR A 122 -10.60 4.25 0.28
CA THR A 122 -9.35 4.32 1.01
C THR A 122 -9.01 5.78 1.22
N PHE A 123 -9.21 6.28 2.41
CA PHE A 123 -8.94 7.67 2.77
C PHE A 123 -7.48 7.86 3.17
N HIS A 124 -6.81 8.82 2.58
CA HIS A 124 -5.48 9.22 2.99
C HIS A 124 -5.58 10.40 3.96
N VAL A 125 -5.29 10.13 5.23
CA VAL A 125 -5.34 11.13 6.32
C VAL A 125 -4.12 10.96 7.21
N ASP A 126 -3.25 11.97 7.23
CA ASP A 126 -2.10 12.08 8.13
C ASP A 126 -1.80 13.54 8.49
N SER A 127 -0.89 13.74 9.44
CA SER A 127 -0.57 15.06 10.01
C SER A 127 0.31 15.93 9.10
N HIS A 128 0.91 15.38 8.05
CA HIS A 128 1.75 16.11 7.10
C HIS A 128 0.98 16.57 5.84
N GLN A 129 -0.32 16.80 6.01
CA GLN A 129 -1.21 17.33 4.97
C GLN A 129 -1.63 18.75 5.32
N ASP A 130 -1.51 19.68 4.37
CA ASP A 130 -2.05 21.05 4.49
C ASP A 130 -3.58 21.01 4.27
N ARG A 131 -4.30 20.55 5.30
CA ARG A 131 -5.74 20.26 5.22
C ARG A 131 -6.55 21.41 5.83
N PRO A 132 -7.42 22.09 5.06
CA PRO A 132 -8.25 23.17 5.56
C PRO A 132 -9.08 22.77 6.79
N GLY A 133 -8.96 23.55 7.87
CA GLY A 133 -9.62 23.29 9.15
C GLY A 133 -8.93 22.24 10.05
N TRP A 134 -7.82 21.67 9.60
CA TRP A 134 -7.07 20.61 10.32
C TRP A 134 -5.56 20.88 10.34
N HIS A 135 -5.15 22.15 10.19
CA HIS A 135 -3.75 22.53 10.28
C HIS A 135 -3.19 22.24 11.67
N ASP A 136 -1.92 21.89 11.75
CA ASP A 136 -1.17 21.65 12.98
C ASP A 136 -1.81 20.60 13.91
N LYS A 137 -2.59 19.66 13.36
CA LYS A 137 -3.21 18.58 14.10
C LYS A 137 -2.30 17.36 14.18
N THR A 138 -2.28 16.73 15.36
CA THR A 138 -1.60 15.46 15.58
C THR A 138 -2.36 14.31 14.91
N GLU A 139 -1.70 13.14 14.77
CA GLU A 139 -2.39 11.93 14.31
C GLU A 139 -3.58 11.54 15.19
N GLU A 140 -3.48 11.80 16.51
CA GLU A 140 -4.57 11.55 17.45
C GLU A 140 -5.75 12.48 17.21
N ASP A 141 -5.50 13.79 17.04
CA ASP A 141 -6.56 14.76 16.70
C ASP A 141 -7.27 14.39 15.40
N LEU A 142 -6.53 13.91 14.40
CA LEU A 142 -7.07 13.51 13.11
C LEU A 142 -7.97 12.26 13.18
N ASN A 143 -8.01 11.54 14.28
CA ASN A 143 -8.93 10.44 14.48
C ASN A 143 -10.41 10.91 14.49
N GLU A 144 -10.68 12.16 14.87
CA GLU A 144 -12.01 12.75 14.73
C GLU A 144 -12.42 12.88 13.26
N LEU A 145 -11.52 13.35 12.40
CA LEU A 145 -11.75 13.42 10.96
C LEU A 145 -11.96 12.02 10.35
N ARG A 146 -11.08 11.05 10.70
CA ARG A 146 -11.21 9.67 10.25
C ARG A 146 -12.57 9.08 10.64
N LEU A 147 -13.00 9.33 11.88
CA LEU A 147 -14.29 8.83 12.38
C LEU A 147 -15.47 9.46 11.63
N ARG A 148 -15.41 10.76 11.35
CA ARG A 148 -16.43 11.46 10.56
C ARG A 148 -16.56 10.85 9.16
N LEU A 149 -15.45 10.63 8.46
CA LEU A 149 -15.42 10.00 7.14
C LEU A 149 -15.95 8.57 7.19
N ALA A 150 -15.52 7.77 8.17
CA ALA A 150 -15.97 6.39 8.32
C ALA A 150 -17.49 6.29 8.61
N ARG A 151 -18.03 7.18 9.45
CA ARG A 151 -19.49 7.25 9.73
C ARG A 151 -20.28 7.64 8.49
N THR A 152 -19.82 8.63 7.72
CA THR A 152 -20.44 9.02 6.45
C THR A 152 -20.52 7.83 5.48
N VAL A 153 -19.41 7.08 5.33
CA VAL A 153 -19.40 5.88 4.47
C VAL A 153 -20.32 4.77 5.03
N ALA A 154 -20.31 4.55 6.34
CA ALA A 154 -21.14 3.52 6.95
C ALA A 154 -22.65 3.80 6.79
N GLU A 155 -23.05 5.06 6.96
CA GLU A 155 -24.44 5.51 6.86
C GLU A 155 -24.91 5.49 5.41
N PHE A 156 -24.30 6.28 4.55
CA PHE A 156 -24.76 6.49 3.16
C PHE A 156 -24.31 5.37 2.21
N GLY A 157 -23.25 4.65 2.53
CA GLY A 157 -22.82 3.42 1.84
C GLY A 157 -23.62 2.19 2.24
N LYS A 158 -24.60 2.32 3.18
CA LYS A 158 -25.52 1.26 3.65
C LYS A 158 -24.78 -0.03 4.03
N GLY A 159 -23.57 0.11 4.56
CA GLY A 159 -22.72 -1.02 4.91
C GLY A 159 -22.26 -1.90 3.74
N ARG A 160 -22.40 -1.45 2.50
CA ARG A 160 -21.99 -2.17 1.28
C ARG A 160 -20.64 -1.71 0.75
N ILE A 161 -20.16 -0.52 1.16
CA ILE A 161 -18.87 0.04 0.81
C ILE A 161 -17.89 -0.23 1.97
N ALA A 162 -16.72 -0.75 1.67
CA ALA A 162 -15.63 -0.88 2.63
C ALA A 162 -14.99 0.49 2.90
N CYS A 163 -14.56 0.71 4.15
CA CYS A 163 -13.86 1.93 4.56
C CYS A 163 -12.46 1.56 5.05
N SER A 164 -11.46 2.13 4.42
CA SER A 164 -10.04 1.94 4.74
C SER A 164 -9.37 3.30 4.93
N PHE A 165 -8.29 3.32 5.71
CA PHE A 165 -7.48 4.51 5.91
C PHE A 165 -6.02 4.23 5.60
N ASN A 166 -5.39 5.13 4.87
CA ASN A 166 -3.95 5.24 4.70
C ASN A 166 -3.44 6.35 5.62
N ALA A 167 -2.32 6.10 6.29
CA ALA A 167 -1.52 7.13 6.94
C ALA A 167 -0.08 6.97 6.48
N THR A 168 0.52 8.05 6.00
CA THR A 168 1.97 8.09 5.81
C THR A 168 2.62 8.16 7.18
N VAL A 169 3.60 7.28 7.40
CA VAL A 169 4.35 7.22 8.66
C VAL A 169 5.70 7.89 8.45
N TYR A 170 5.88 9.01 9.09
CA TYR A 170 7.13 9.76 9.11
C TYR A 170 7.98 9.36 10.33
N PRO A 171 9.28 9.73 10.40
CA PRO A 171 10.12 9.41 11.53
C PRO A 171 9.57 9.90 12.88
N ASP A 172 8.90 11.05 12.90
CA ASP A 172 8.28 11.67 14.07
C ASP A 172 6.92 11.06 14.44
N THR A 173 6.22 10.42 13.48
CA THR A 173 4.93 9.78 13.72
C THR A 173 5.02 8.25 13.88
N LEU A 174 6.22 7.65 13.74
CA LEU A 174 6.42 6.20 13.80
C LEU A 174 5.92 5.59 15.12
N ASP A 175 6.13 6.27 16.24
CA ASP A 175 5.69 5.79 17.56
C ASP A 175 4.18 5.96 17.80
N GLN A 176 3.44 6.58 16.87
CA GLN A 176 1.99 6.74 16.92
C GLN A 176 1.23 5.57 16.25
N ILE A 177 1.91 4.66 15.54
CA ILE A 177 1.29 3.48 14.94
C ILE A 177 0.39 2.70 15.92
N PRO A 178 0.81 2.38 17.16
CA PRO A 178 -0.06 1.66 18.11
C PRO A 178 -1.38 2.37 18.37
N MET A 179 -1.38 3.69 18.57
CA MET A 179 -2.57 4.51 18.81
C MET A 179 -3.53 4.44 17.61
N LEU A 180 -3.02 4.50 16.36
CA LEU A 180 -3.83 4.34 15.15
C LEU A 180 -4.42 2.93 15.02
N VAL A 181 -3.67 1.91 15.43
CA VAL A 181 -4.16 0.52 15.47
C VAL A 181 -5.25 0.35 16.52
N ASP A 182 -5.11 0.96 17.69
CA ASP A 182 -6.13 0.98 18.75
C ASP A 182 -7.41 1.65 18.24
N TRP A 183 -7.28 2.84 17.68
CA TRP A 183 -8.40 3.57 17.09
C TRP A 183 -9.13 2.74 16.01
N ALA A 184 -8.38 2.12 15.11
CA ALA A 184 -8.97 1.28 14.07
C ALA A 184 -9.70 0.06 14.65
N GLN A 185 -9.18 -0.50 15.75
CA GLN A 185 -9.84 -1.60 16.46
C GLN A 185 -11.12 -1.17 17.16
N GLU A 186 -11.13 -0.04 17.84
CA GLU A 186 -12.34 0.50 18.50
C GLU A 186 -13.48 0.68 17.48
N HIS A 187 -13.13 1.02 16.25
CA HIS A 187 -14.06 1.26 15.14
C HIS A 187 -14.10 0.13 14.09
N ILE A 188 -13.75 -1.10 14.49
CA ILE A 188 -13.69 -2.28 13.59
C ILE A 188 -15.04 -2.59 12.90
N ASP A 189 -16.13 -2.04 13.37
CA ASP A 189 -17.46 -2.19 12.76
C ASP A 189 -17.62 -1.36 11.47
N ILE A 190 -16.90 -0.27 11.34
CA ILE A 190 -16.96 0.63 10.20
C ILE A 190 -15.61 0.85 9.51
N VAL A 191 -14.49 0.48 10.15
CA VAL A 191 -13.12 0.57 9.60
C VAL A 191 -12.61 -0.84 9.27
N ASN A 192 -12.44 -1.14 8.00
CA ASN A 192 -12.09 -2.47 7.51
C ASN A 192 -10.58 -2.69 7.36
N THR A 193 -9.84 -1.63 7.05
CA THR A 193 -8.40 -1.70 6.81
C THR A 193 -7.70 -0.45 7.32
N MET A 194 -6.51 -0.64 7.89
CA MET A 194 -5.55 0.44 8.17
C MET A 194 -4.26 0.14 7.42
N VAL A 195 -3.76 1.11 6.68
CA VAL A 195 -2.54 1.02 5.86
C VAL A 195 -1.54 2.03 6.36
N PHE A 196 -0.35 1.58 6.66
CA PHE A 196 0.80 2.40 7.05
C PHE A 196 1.76 2.47 5.88
N ILE A 197 1.87 3.64 5.23
CA ILE A 197 2.81 3.89 4.14
C ILE A 197 4.06 4.50 4.75
N LEU A 198 5.17 3.79 4.71
CA LEU A 198 6.41 4.26 5.30
C LEU A 198 7.03 5.32 4.41
N PHE A 199 7.22 6.50 4.97
CA PHE A 199 7.80 7.63 4.25
C PHE A 199 9.19 7.29 3.71
N ARG A 200 9.44 7.68 2.46
CA ARG A 200 10.75 7.60 1.80
C ARG A 200 11.12 8.98 1.29
N SER A 201 12.19 9.49 1.82
CA SER A 201 12.83 10.69 1.29
C SER A 201 13.97 10.25 0.37
N VAL A 202 13.77 10.40 -0.91
CA VAL A 202 14.83 10.19 -1.88
C VAL A 202 15.56 11.50 -2.06
N LYS A 203 16.61 11.75 -1.27
CA LYS A 203 17.61 12.78 -1.60
C LYS A 203 18.56 12.22 -2.66
N ALA A 204 18.07 12.01 -3.88
CA ALA A 204 18.92 11.54 -4.96
C ALA A 204 19.97 12.58 -5.31
N THR A 205 19.64 13.86 -5.28
CA THR A 205 20.51 14.99 -5.66
C THR A 205 21.82 15.08 -4.86
N SER A 206 21.89 14.55 -3.64
CA SER A 206 23.11 14.60 -2.82
C SER A 206 23.92 13.29 -2.83
N ARG A 207 23.35 12.20 -3.34
CA ARG A 207 23.97 10.86 -3.30
C ARG A 207 24.16 10.24 -4.65
N TYR A 208 23.33 10.61 -5.64
CA TYR A 208 23.29 9.96 -6.93
C TYR A 208 23.18 10.97 -8.05
N ASP A 209 23.88 10.69 -9.13
CA ASP A 209 23.68 11.31 -10.44
C ASP A 209 22.63 10.53 -11.21
N GLY A 210 21.70 11.22 -11.88
CA GLY A 210 20.69 10.60 -12.72
C GLY A 210 21.11 10.57 -14.19
N TYR A 211 20.77 9.48 -14.87
CA TYR A 211 21.07 9.28 -16.30
C TYR A 211 19.86 8.74 -17.04
N VAL A 212 19.63 9.27 -18.23
CA VAL A 212 18.63 8.77 -19.20
C VAL A 212 19.35 8.54 -20.52
N HIS A 213 19.28 7.33 -21.05
CA HIS A 213 20.02 6.91 -22.26
C HIS A 213 21.53 7.21 -22.23
N GLY A 214 22.13 7.25 -21.02
CA GLY A 214 23.54 7.55 -20.81
C GLY A 214 23.87 9.04 -20.69
N GLU A 215 22.90 9.92 -20.88
CA GLU A 215 23.04 11.36 -20.66
C GLU A 215 22.61 11.73 -19.23
N LYS A 216 23.40 12.61 -18.58
CA LYS A 216 23.11 13.09 -17.24
C LYS A 216 21.89 14.01 -17.27
N VAL A 217 20.93 13.78 -16.34
CA VAL A 217 19.72 14.58 -16.17
C VAL A 217 19.64 15.15 -14.75
N ASP A 218 18.91 16.26 -14.62
CA ASP A 218 18.64 16.84 -13.31
C ASP A 218 17.50 16.09 -12.61
N VAL A 219 17.87 15.23 -11.68
CA VAL A 219 16.88 14.48 -10.87
C VAL A 219 16.19 15.35 -9.83
N GLY A 220 16.65 16.58 -9.58
CA GLY A 220 16.01 17.55 -8.70
C GLY A 220 14.62 17.98 -9.19
N GLU A 221 14.33 17.81 -10.48
CA GLU A 221 13.00 18.06 -11.06
C GLU A 221 11.94 17.01 -10.71
N LEU A 222 12.35 15.82 -10.22
CA LEU A 222 11.41 14.75 -9.89
C LEU A 222 10.63 15.05 -8.61
N VAL A 223 9.33 14.85 -8.65
CA VAL A 223 8.40 15.22 -7.57
C VAL A 223 8.67 14.52 -6.24
N TYR A 224 9.23 13.31 -6.27
CA TYR A 224 9.59 12.57 -5.06
C TYR A 224 10.92 13.01 -4.43
N GLN A 225 11.57 14.05 -5.00
CA GLN A 225 12.73 14.70 -4.42
C GLN A 225 12.27 15.73 -3.39
N LEU A 226 12.44 15.42 -2.13
CA LEU A 226 12.21 16.41 -1.08
C LEU A 226 13.53 17.07 -0.70
N ASP A 227 13.57 18.39 -0.82
CA ASP A 227 14.66 19.21 -0.28
C ASP A 227 14.45 19.43 1.22
N THR A 228 14.55 18.35 2.00
CA THR A 228 14.53 18.48 3.46
C THR A 228 15.97 18.52 3.97
N GLN A 229 16.29 19.55 4.77
CA GLN A 229 17.60 19.69 5.43
C GLN A 229 17.83 18.58 6.48
N GLN A 230 16.80 17.85 6.88
CA GLN A 230 16.92 16.72 7.78
C GLN A 230 17.38 15.48 7.03
N ALA A 231 18.41 14.80 7.54
CA ALA A 231 18.79 13.47 7.08
C ALA A 231 17.58 12.54 7.32
N ALA A 232 16.82 12.27 6.28
CA ALA A 232 15.65 11.43 6.42
C ALA A 232 16.10 10.00 6.72
N LYS A 233 15.70 9.50 7.87
CA LYS A 233 15.86 8.09 8.23
C LYS A 233 14.83 7.28 7.47
N ASP A 234 15.28 6.35 6.64
CA ASP A 234 14.39 5.37 6.03
C ASP A 234 13.82 4.44 7.10
N ILE A 235 12.48 4.38 7.17
CA ILE A 235 11.78 3.48 8.09
C ILE A 235 11.60 2.13 7.40
N LEU A 236 12.00 1.05 8.08
CA LEU A 236 11.82 -0.30 7.56
C LEU A 236 10.47 -0.88 8.01
N ALA A 237 9.90 -1.77 7.19
CA ALA A 237 8.65 -2.47 7.52
C ALA A 237 8.73 -3.23 8.86
N GLN A 238 9.90 -3.76 9.22
CA GLN A 238 10.15 -4.38 10.52
C GLN A 238 9.92 -3.41 11.69
N GLU A 239 10.35 -2.15 11.56
CA GLU A 239 10.18 -1.16 12.62
C GLU A 239 8.69 -0.88 12.90
N ALA A 240 7.87 -0.81 11.84
CA ALA A 240 6.42 -0.67 11.98
C ALA A 240 5.78 -1.90 12.66
N VAL A 241 6.19 -3.12 12.27
CA VAL A 241 5.74 -4.36 12.93
C VAL A 241 6.12 -4.35 14.41
N ASP A 242 7.33 -3.91 14.74
CA ASP A 242 7.79 -3.83 16.14
C ASP A 242 6.94 -2.85 16.97
N ARG A 243 6.50 -1.73 16.36
CA ARG A 243 5.57 -0.79 17.03
C ARG A 243 4.20 -1.43 17.25
N ILE A 244 3.64 -2.10 16.25
CA ILE A 244 2.36 -2.82 16.41
C ILE A 244 2.48 -3.89 17.49
N ARG A 245 3.54 -4.68 17.51
CA ARG A 245 3.73 -5.77 18.47
C ARG A 245 3.97 -5.30 19.92
N ARG A 246 4.33 -4.04 20.15
CA ARG A 246 4.39 -3.49 21.52
C ARG A 246 3.00 -3.46 22.16
N ALA A 247 1.96 -3.11 21.40
CA ALA A 247 0.58 -3.08 21.88
C ALA A 247 -0.14 -4.42 21.64
N TYR A 248 0.20 -5.10 20.57
CA TYR A 248 -0.41 -6.36 20.12
C TYR A 248 0.66 -7.43 19.89
N PRO A 249 1.20 -8.06 20.95
CA PRO A 249 2.28 -9.07 20.83
C PRO A 249 1.94 -10.24 19.92
N GLU A 250 0.64 -10.55 19.77
CA GLU A 250 0.12 -11.61 18.92
C GLU A 250 -0.01 -11.21 17.44
N PHE A 251 0.33 -9.97 17.07
CA PHE A 251 0.25 -9.54 15.68
C PHE A 251 1.27 -10.27 14.81
N GLU A 252 0.76 -11.00 13.82
CA GLU A 252 1.55 -11.73 12.84
C GLU A 252 1.10 -11.31 11.42
N PRO A 253 2.01 -10.79 10.58
CA PRO A 253 1.76 -10.69 9.15
C PRO A 253 1.53 -12.08 8.55
N CYS A 254 0.69 -12.19 7.54
CA CYS A 254 0.38 -13.46 6.89
C CYS A 254 0.76 -13.50 5.40
N GLY A 255 0.98 -12.33 4.77
CA GLY A 255 1.37 -12.22 3.37
C GLY A 255 2.33 -11.07 3.14
N TYR A 256 3.10 -11.13 2.03
CA TYR A 256 4.04 -10.08 1.68
C TYR A 256 4.30 -9.99 0.18
N LEU A 257 4.83 -8.83 -0.25
CA LEU A 257 5.55 -8.63 -1.50
C LEU A 257 6.98 -8.20 -1.17
N ASN A 258 7.93 -8.66 -1.96
CA ASN A 258 9.35 -8.34 -1.81
C ASN A 258 9.81 -7.23 -2.77
N GLY A 259 11.07 -6.84 -2.65
CA GLY A 259 11.73 -5.93 -3.58
C GLY A 259 12.21 -6.64 -4.85
N THR A 260 12.29 -5.90 -5.97
CA THR A 260 12.83 -6.42 -7.24
C THR A 260 14.33 -6.72 -7.16
N GLU A 261 15.08 -5.90 -6.41
CA GLU A 261 16.52 -6.02 -6.26
C GLU A 261 16.94 -6.73 -4.97
N ASP A 262 16.12 -6.61 -3.93
CA ASP A 262 16.31 -7.29 -2.64
C ASP A 262 15.09 -8.14 -2.31
N PRO A 263 15.16 -9.47 -2.55
CA PRO A 263 14.04 -10.36 -2.26
C PRO A 263 13.75 -10.55 -0.77
N THR A 264 14.61 -10.06 0.12
CA THR A 264 14.40 -10.11 1.58
C THR A 264 13.73 -8.85 2.12
N ALA A 265 13.72 -7.74 1.36
CA ALA A 265 13.06 -6.51 1.74
C ALA A 265 11.54 -6.65 1.61
N PHE A 266 10.82 -6.33 2.69
CA PHE A 266 9.37 -6.29 2.67
C PHE A 266 8.87 -4.98 2.05
N LYS A 267 8.27 -5.05 0.88
CA LYS A 267 7.61 -3.91 0.23
C LYS A 267 6.16 -3.76 0.65
N TRP A 268 5.49 -4.88 0.83
CA TRP A 268 4.15 -4.96 1.40
C TRP A 268 4.14 -6.05 2.46
N LEU A 269 3.60 -5.74 3.63
CA LEU A 269 3.26 -6.72 4.65
C LEU A 269 1.77 -6.62 4.93
N VAL A 270 1.08 -7.75 4.85
CA VAL A 270 -0.37 -7.83 5.08
C VAL A 270 -0.62 -8.73 6.29
N GLY A 271 -1.31 -8.18 7.29
CA GLY A 271 -1.81 -8.92 8.44
C GLY A 271 -3.34 -8.82 8.49
N LEU A 272 -4.01 -9.95 8.65
CA LEU A 272 -5.45 -9.97 8.84
C LEU A 272 -5.76 -10.48 10.24
N ARG A 273 -6.41 -9.65 11.05
CA ARG A 273 -6.72 -9.91 12.44
C ARG A 273 -8.23 -10.10 12.65
N MET A 274 -8.58 -10.87 13.67
CA MET A 274 -9.96 -11.19 14.04
C MET A 274 -10.22 -10.77 15.49
N GLY A 275 -11.26 -9.96 15.70
CA GLY A 275 -11.56 -9.41 17.01
C GLY A 275 -12.90 -8.69 17.07
N ASN A 276 -13.04 -7.87 18.11
CA ASN A 276 -14.13 -6.91 18.30
C ASN A 276 -13.55 -5.55 18.68
N SER A 277 -14.41 -4.56 18.96
CA SER A 277 -14.00 -3.21 19.36
C SER A 277 -13.19 -3.14 20.67
N ARG A 278 -13.16 -4.21 21.47
CA ARG A 278 -12.48 -4.27 22.78
C ARG A 278 -11.14 -5.01 22.72
N ARG A 279 -11.05 -6.06 21.88
CA ARG A 279 -9.82 -6.88 21.79
C ARG A 279 -9.72 -7.69 20.50
N MET A 280 -8.50 -8.06 20.18
CA MET A 280 -8.18 -9.05 19.16
C MET A 280 -8.08 -10.44 19.78
N PHE A 281 -8.54 -11.46 19.06
CA PHE A 281 -8.47 -12.87 19.45
C PHE A 281 -7.41 -13.64 18.69
N GLY A 282 -6.96 -13.14 17.53
CA GLY A 282 -5.90 -13.74 16.74
C GLY A 282 -5.76 -13.15 15.34
N CYS A 283 -4.76 -13.63 14.61
CA CYS A 283 -4.45 -13.26 13.24
C CYS A 283 -4.49 -14.50 12.34
N TRP A 284 -4.70 -14.28 11.03
CA TRP A 284 -4.51 -15.33 10.04
C TRP A 284 -3.03 -15.70 9.92
N ASP A 285 -2.77 -16.96 9.63
CA ASP A 285 -1.46 -17.44 9.24
C ASP A 285 -1.26 -17.36 7.71
N SER A 286 -0.02 -17.60 7.27
CA SER A 286 0.34 -17.62 5.84
C SER A 286 -0.46 -18.65 5.04
N LYS A 287 -0.79 -19.80 5.64
CA LYS A 287 -1.58 -20.85 4.99
C LYS A 287 -3.03 -20.43 4.74
N MET A 288 -3.60 -19.61 5.64
CA MET A 288 -4.93 -19.08 5.43
C MET A 288 -4.94 -18.06 4.29
N MET A 289 -3.95 -17.16 4.24
CA MET A 289 -3.80 -16.21 3.15
C MET A 289 -3.62 -16.94 1.81
N GLU A 290 -2.74 -17.92 1.74
CA GLU A 290 -2.52 -18.76 0.56
C GLU A 290 -3.82 -19.40 0.06
N ARG A 291 -4.57 -20.04 0.96
CA ARG A 291 -5.83 -20.71 0.60
C ARG A 291 -6.85 -19.72 0.03
N VAL A 292 -7.02 -18.57 0.66
CA VAL A 292 -8.00 -17.58 0.21
C VAL A 292 -7.61 -17.03 -1.16
N GLN A 293 -6.36 -16.64 -1.35
CA GLN A 293 -5.89 -16.11 -2.63
C GLN A 293 -5.98 -17.18 -3.76
N THR A 294 -5.52 -18.40 -3.47
CA THR A 294 -5.53 -19.49 -4.46
C THR A 294 -6.95 -19.91 -4.84
N LEU A 295 -7.85 -20.06 -3.87
CA LEU A 295 -9.24 -20.43 -4.14
C LEU A 295 -9.99 -19.33 -4.87
N HIS A 296 -9.76 -18.06 -4.50
CA HIS A 296 -10.37 -16.94 -5.21
C HIS A 296 -9.90 -16.91 -6.67
N HIS A 297 -8.61 -17.03 -6.90
CA HIS A 297 -8.04 -17.07 -8.25
C HIS A 297 -8.57 -18.27 -9.06
N ARG A 298 -8.68 -19.46 -8.45
CA ARG A 298 -9.21 -20.63 -9.12
C ARG A 298 -10.67 -20.48 -9.57
N TRP A 299 -11.49 -19.78 -8.77
CA TRP A 299 -12.93 -19.65 -9.05
C TRP A 299 -13.29 -18.42 -9.88
N TYR A 300 -12.57 -17.31 -9.69
CA TYR A 300 -12.88 -16.04 -10.33
C TYR A 300 -11.83 -15.62 -11.37
N GLY A 301 -10.71 -16.31 -11.49
CA GLY A 301 -9.61 -15.96 -12.40
C GLY A 301 -8.79 -14.74 -11.96
N THR A 302 -9.01 -14.22 -10.75
CA THR A 302 -8.34 -13.04 -10.21
C THR A 302 -7.90 -13.27 -8.76
N TYR A 303 -6.84 -12.61 -8.31
CA TYR A 303 -6.48 -12.55 -6.89
C TYR A 303 -7.40 -11.57 -6.16
N LEU A 304 -7.78 -11.90 -4.90
CA LEU A 304 -8.70 -11.11 -4.11
C LEU A 304 -8.08 -9.75 -3.72
N ALA A 305 -8.70 -8.64 -4.14
CA ALA A 305 -8.34 -7.29 -3.73
C ALA A 305 -8.98 -6.92 -2.39
N TYR A 306 -10.31 -6.78 -2.42
CA TYR A 306 -11.10 -6.37 -1.26
C TYR A 306 -12.21 -7.36 -0.99
N SER A 307 -12.30 -7.80 0.26
CA SER A 307 -13.43 -8.59 0.73
C SER A 307 -14.67 -7.71 0.87
N ARG A 308 -15.85 -8.28 0.61
CA ARG A 308 -17.11 -7.57 0.86
C ARG A 308 -17.23 -7.23 2.35
N PRO A 309 -17.65 -6.00 2.72
CA PRO A 309 -17.78 -5.60 4.13
C PRO A 309 -18.64 -6.55 4.97
N GLY A 310 -19.68 -7.15 4.37
CA GLY A 310 -20.52 -8.16 5.04
C GLY A 310 -19.73 -9.37 5.52
N LEU A 311 -18.75 -9.86 4.75
CA LEU A 311 -17.88 -10.98 5.19
C LEU A 311 -16.96 -10.55 6.34
N MET A 312 -16.38 -9.36 6.26
CA MET A 312 -15.50 -8.81 7.30
C MET A 312 -16.24 -8.61 8.63
N ARG A 313 -17.52 -8.27 8.58
CA ARG A 313 -18.39 -8.07 9.76
C ARG A 313 -18.85 -9.36 10.42
N HIS A 314 -18.83 -10.50 9.73
CA HIS A 314 -19.37 -11.77 10.18
C HIS A 314 -18.29 -12.85 10.27
N ALA A 315 -17.15 -12.54 10.93
CA ALA A 315 -16.04 -13.46 11.06
C ALA A 315 -16.38 -14.79 11.77
N ARG A 316 -17.49 -14.86 12.49
CA ARG A 316 -18.01 -16.13 13.04
C ARG A 316 -18.35 -17.16 11.94
N ALA A 317 -18.65 -16.73 10.71
CA ALA A 317 -18.81 -17.61 9.57
C ALA A 317 -17.53 -18.40 9.23
N MET A 318 -16.37 -17.97 9.76
CA MET A 318 -15.11 -18.71 9.65
C MET A 318 -15.00 -19.93 10.61
N LEU A 319 -15.98 -20.13 11.53
CA LEU A 319 -15.93 -21.24 12.49
C LEU A 319 -15.67 -22.62 11.84
N PRO A 320 -16.29 -23.00 10.71
CA PRO A 320 -15.97 -24.27 10.05
C PRO A 320 -14.51 -24.36 9.59
N VAL A 321 -13.88 -23.23 9.26
CA VAL A 321 -12.48 -23.19 8.84
C VAL A 321 -11.53 -23.53 10.00
N ALA A 322 -11.96 -23.32 11.25
CA ALA A 322 -11.21 -23.71 12.45
C ALA A 322 -10.87 -25.23 12.50
N LEU A 323 -11.67 -26.08 11.83
CA LEU A 323 -11.42 -27.52 11.75
C LEU A 323 -10.16 -27.84 10.90
N VAL A 324 -9.78 -26.95 9.99
CA VAL A 324 -8.72 -27.20 9.00
C VAL A 324 -7.60 -26.15 9.04
N ASN A 325 -7.73 -25.11 9.84
CA ASN A 325 -6.71 -24.06 9.98
C ASN A 325 -6.44 -23.71 11.47
N LYS A 326 -5.17 -23.86 11.86
CA LYS A 326 -4.75 -23.71 13.27
C LYS A 326 -4.88 -22.25 13.78
N SER A 327 -4.62 -21.24 12.96
CA SER A 327 -4.71 -19.84 13.39
C SER A 327 -6.15 -19.44 13.65
N VAL A 328 -7.07 -19.85 12.78
CA VAL A 328 -8.51 -19.66 12.95
C VAL A 328 -9.00 -20.43 14.20
N ALA A 329 -8.59 -21.68 14.38
CA ALA A 329 -8.91 -22.47 15.58
C ALA A 329 -8.44 -21.76 16.88
N ARG A 330 -7.20 -21.25 16.88
CA ARG A 330 -6.64 -20.49 18.03
C ARG A 330 -7.48 -19.25 18.32
N THR A 331 -7.91 -18.52 17.29
CA THR A 331 -8.77 -17.34 17.44
C THR A 331 -10.09 -17.69 18.13
N PHE A 332 -10.78 -18.74 17.67
CA PHE A 332 -12.02 -19.20 18.32
C PHE A 332 -11.79 -19.75 19.74
N TRP A 333 -10.66 -20.41 19.98
CA TRP A 333 -10.28 -20.85 21.33
C TRP A 333 -10.06 -19.67 22.27
N ASN A 334 -9.41 -18.59 21.83
CA ASN A 334 -9.23 -17.38 22.60
C ASN A 334 -10.58 -16.67 22.87
N LEU A 335 -11.49 -16.67 21.88
CA LEU A 335 -12.86 -16.17 22.06
C LEU A 335 -13.61 -16.99 23.12
N ILE A 336 -13.54 -18.33 23.10
CA ILE A 336 -14.16 -19.22 24.10
C ILE A 336 -13.66 -18.91 25.51
N LYS A 337 -12.37 -18.62 25.66
CA LYS A 337 -11.76 -18.23 26.94
C LYS A 337 -12.16 -16.84 27.44
N SER A 338 -12.93 -16.09 26.65
CA SER A 338 -13.37 -14.71 26.97
C SER A 338 -14.89 -14.64 27.08
N PRO A 339 -15.51 -15.12 28.19
CA PRO A 339 -16.98 -15.23 28.31
C PRO A 339 -17.71 -13.90 28.10
N GLY A 340 -17.11 -12.79 28.49
CA GLY A 340 -17.67 -11.44 28.27
C GLY A 340 -17.78 -11.03 26.81
N ASP A 341 -17.16 -11.76 25.89
CA ASP A 341 -17.15 -11.47 24.44
C ASP A 341 -17.93 -12.50 23.62
N TRP A 342 -18.53 -13.53 24.22
CA TRP A 342 -19.21 -14.60 23.49
C TRP A 342 -20.33 -14.10 22.58
N PHE A 343 -21.04 -13.07 23.01
CA PHE A 343 -22.14 -12.48 22.26
C PHE A 343 -21.73 -11.24 21.45
N ALA A 344 -20.51 -10.74 21.67
CA ALA A 344 -20.01 -9.62 20.88
C ALA A 344 -19.79 -10.05 19.42
N PRO A 345 -20.06 -9.17 18.45
CA PRO A 345 -19.76 -9.45 17.05
C PRO A 345 -18.27 -9.71 16.85
N LEU A 346 -17.92 -10.83 16.20
CA LEU A 346 -16.56 -11.10 15.77
C LEU A 346 -16.39 -10.56 14.35
N ARG A 347 -15.36 -9.76 14.14
CA ARG A 347 -15.06 -9.05 12.89
C ARG A 347 -13.64 -9.32 12.43
N MET A 348 -13.37 -9.06 11.16
CA MET A 348 -12.04 -9.10 10.57
C MET A 348 -11.59 -7.68 10.24
N GLN A 349 -10.31 -7.42 10.37
CA GLN A 349 -9.67 -6.16 10.00
C GLN A 349 -8.29 -6.41 9.44
N THR A 350 -7.95 -5.71 8.36
CA THR A 350 -6.64 -5.81 7.73
C THR A 350 -5.73 -4.68 8.23
N LEU A 351 -4.50 -5.03 8.56
CA LEU A 351 -3.40 -4.08 8.70
C LEU A 351 -2.41 -4.33 7.56
N THR A 352 -2.05 -3.28 6.86
CA THR A 352 -1.06 -3.34 5.77
C THR A 352 0.06 -2.35 6.05
N ILE A 353 1.29 -2.78 5.85
CA ILE A 353 2.47 -1.92 5.91
C ILE A 353 3.05 -1.88 4.50
N ILE A 354 3.22 -0.69 3.95
CA ILE A 354 3.80 -0.46 2.62
C ILE A 354 5.13 0.26 2.80
N GLN A 355 6.20 -0.39 2.37
CA GLN A 355 7.51 0.23 2.23
C GLN A 355 7.72 0.54 0.74
N PRO A 356 7.69 1.82 0.33
CA PRO A 356 7.90 2.20 -1.07
C PRO A 356 9.25 1.75 -1.63
N CYS A 357 9.60 2.20 -2.83
CA CYS A 357 10.88 1.88 -3.45
C CYS A 357 12.07 2.29 -2.56
N ASP A 358 13.10 1.46 -2.53
CA ASP A 358 14.40 1.80 -1.92
C ASP A 358 15.41 2.07 -3.02
N ILE A 359 16.36 2.97 -2.75
CA ILE A 359 17.55 3.13 -3.58
C ILE A 359 18.70 2.44 -2.86
N LEU A 360 19.27 1.43 -3.50
CA LEU A 360 20.41 0.69 -2.98
C LEU A 360 21.69 1.53 -3.06
N ALA A 361 22.71 1.15 -2.31
CA ALA A 361 23.98 1.89 -2.25
C ALA A 361 24.68 2.07 -3.62
N ASP A 362 24.41 1.17 -4.56
CA ASP A 362 24.90 1.22 -5.94
C ASP A 362 24.00 2.01 -6.90
N GLY A 363 22.92 2.64 -6.40
CA GLY A 363 21.99 3.44 -7.19
C GLY A 363 20.82 2.63 -7.79
N ARG A 364 20.82 1.29 -7.71
CA ARG A 364 19.68 0.51 -8.20
C ARG A 364 18.44 0.79 -7.37
N GLN A 365 17.31 0.91 -8.06
CA GLN A 365 16.01 1.15 -7.44
C GLN A 365 15.29 -0.17 -7.21
N SER A 366 15.13 -0.56 -5.93
CA SER A 366 14.40 -1.77 -5.55
C SER A 366 12.91 -1.44 -5.45
N MET A 367 12.17 -1.78 -6.51
CA MET A 367 10.72 -1.59 -6.62
C MET A 367 9.97 -2.72 -5.89
N CYS A 368 8.63 -2.60 -5.81
CA CYS A 368 7.80 -3.71 -5.36
C CYS A 368 7.70 -4.77 -6.46
N ASP A 369 8.16 -6.01 -6.20
CA ASP A 369 7.94 -7.12 -7.12
C ASP A 369 6.47 -7.57 -7.04
N GLY A 370 5.77 -7.54 -8.18
CA GLY A 370 4.33 -7.76 -8.23
C GLY A 370 3.50 -6.59 -7.68
N CYS A 371 3.98 -5.34 -7.88
CA CYS A 371 3.31 -4.13 -7.40
C CYS A 371 1.83 -4.08 -7.83
N PRO A 372 0.89 -3.80 -6.90
CA PRO A 372 -0.51 -3.54 -7.26
C PRO A 372 -0.69 -2.16 -7.90
N ASP A 373 0.15 -1.17 -7.52
CA ASP A 373 0.05 0.23 -7.95
C ASP A 373 0.75 0.44 -9.32
N ILE A 374 0.43 -0.44 -10.27
CA ILE A 374 0.82 -0.35 -11.67
C ILE A 374 -0.31 0.34 -12.44
N LEU A 375 0.03 1.33 -13.26
CA LEU A 375 -0.92 2.08 -14.06
C LEU A 375 -0.66 1.96 -15.57
N PRO A 376 -1.68 2.16 -16.41
CA PRO A 376 -1.52 2.27 -17.85
C PRO A 376 -0.92 3.63 -18.22
N TYR A 377 0.11 3.62 -19.06
CA TYR A 377 0.75 4.82 -19.59
C TYR A 377 1.19 4.59 -21.04
N LYS A 378 0.60 5.35 -21.98
CA LYS A 378 0.93 5.26 -23.44
C LYS A 378 0.96 3.82 -23.95
N GLY A 379 -0.07 3.02 -23.61
CA GLY A 379 -0.26 1.65 -24.11
C GLY A 379 0.56 0.57 -23.42
N ARG A 380 1.30 0.87 -22.36
CA ARG A 380 2.07 -0.05 -21.53
C ARG A 380 1.73 0.10 -20.04
N LEU A 381 2.16 -0.84 -19.22
CA LEU A 381 2.00 -0.82 -17.77
C LEU A 381 3.29 -0.34 -17.10
N VAL A 382 3.16 0.62 -16.18
CA VAL A 382 4.31 1.24 -15.47
C VAL A 382 4.02 1.40 -13.98
N TRP A 383 5.09 1.48 -13.16
CA TRP A 383 4.95 1.81 -11.74
C TRP A 383 4.43 3.24 -11.57
N SER A 384 3.38 3.42 -10.76
CA SER A 384 2.82 4.75 -10.48
C SER A 384 3.87 5.71 -9.89
N CYS A 385 4.74 5.21 -9.01
CA CYS A 385 5.79 6.00 -8.37
C CYS A 385 6.94 6.41 -9.30
N ARG A 386 6.99 5.93 -10.55
CA ARG A 386 8.02 6.28 -11.55
C ARG A 386 7.47 6.91 -12.83
N VAL A 387 6.18 7.19 -12.88
CA VAL A 387 5.59 7.77 -14.10
C VAL A 387 6.08 9.20 -14.35
N ASP A 388 6.39 9.95 -13.30
CA ASP A 388 6.98 11.30 -13.39
C ASP A 388 8.31 11.29 -14.19
N GLU A 389 9.14 10.26 -14.03
CA GLU A 389 10.35 10.08 -14.84
C GLU A 389 10.03 9.95 -16.32
N LEU A 390 8.96 9.21 -16.67
CA LEU A 390 8.53 9.04 -18.06
C LEU A 390 7.88 10.30 -18.63
N GLU A 391 7.22 11.10 -17.80
CA GLU A 391 6.61 12.37 -18.19
C GLU A 391 7.67 13.43 -18.47
N LYS A 392 8.68 13.54 -17.60
CA LYS A 392 9.74 14.56 -17.70
C LYS A 392 10.88 14.19 -18.65
N PHE A 393 11.31 12.93 -18.63
CA PHE A 393 12.51 12.49 -19.36
C PHE A 393 12.21 11.50 -20.50
N GLY A 394 10.97 11.04 -20.64
CA GLY A 394 10.58 10.06 -21.67
C GLY A 394 11.03 8.62 -21.39
N ALA A 395 11.87 8.39 -20.37
CA ALA A 395 12.38 7.07 -19.97
C ALA A 395 12.62 7.02 -18.45
N PHE A 396 12.82 5.82 -17.91
CA PHE A 396 13.19 5.65 -16.52
C PHE A 396 14.62 6.15 -16.27
N VAL A 397 14.80 6.87 -15.17
CA VAL A 397 16.09 7.37 -14.73
C VAL A 397 16.89 6.23 -14.10
N THR A 398 18.14 6.09 -14.51
CA THR A 398 19.13 5.24 -13.85
C THR A 398 19.94 6.11 -12.90
N LEU A 399 20.07 5.69 -11.65
CA LEU A 399 20.89 6.40 -10.66
C LEU A 399 22.27 5.74 -10.55
N ALA A 400 23.30 6.55 -10.47
CA ALA A 400 24.66 6.12 -10.15
C ALA A 400 25.18 6.92 -8.95
N PRO A 401 25.99 6.35 -8.04
CA PRO A 401 26.58 7.09 -6.94
C PRO A 401 27.31 8.33 -7.46
N ALA A 402 27.00 9.50 -6.85
CA ALA A 402 27.69 10.73 -7.21
C ALA A 402 29.17 10.65 -6.82
N GLU A 403 30.07 11.20 -7.65
CA GLU A 403 31.52 11.21 -7.38
C GLU A 403 31.94 12.17 -6.24
N HIS A 404 30.96 12.81 -5.57
CA HIS A 404 31.21 13.72 -4.45
C HIS A 404 31.22 12.98 -3.11
N GLU A 405 32.14 13.41 -2.20
CA GLU A 405 32.20 12.83 -0.86
C GLU A 405 30.83 12.76 -0.18
N PRO A 406 30.44 11.60 0.33
CA PRO A 406 29.15 11.45 0.98
C PRO A 406 29.13 12.32 2.24
N VAL A 407 28.12 13.19 2.35
CA VAL A 407 27.79 13.82 3.64
C VAL A 407 27.53 12.69 4.64
N PRO A 408 28.22 12.64 5.78
CA PRO A 408 28.09 11.53 6.72
C PRO A 408 26.65 11.40 7.19
N VAL A 409 25.95 10.37 6.73
CA VAL A 409 24.68 9.96 7.30
C VAL A 409 25.00 9.23 8.60
N ALA A 410 24.52 9.74 9.73
CA ALA A 410 24.63 9.04 11.00
C ALA A 410 23.92 7.69 10.88
N LEU A 411 24.70 6.63 10.65
CA LEU A 411 24.23 5.25 10.68
C LEU A 411 23.81 4.94 12.13
N GLY A 412 22.52 4.78 12.35
CA GLY A 412 22.03 4.21 13.60
C GLY A 412 22.66 2.83 13.80
N ALA A 413 23.33 2.64 14.93
CA ALA A 413 24.06 1.44 15.29
C ALA A 413 23.17 0.19 15.17
N GLY A 414 23.50 -0.71 14.25
CA GLY A 414 22.78 -1.97 14.05
C GLY A 414 23.31 -2.88 12.94
N ALA A 415 24.40 -2.53 12.27
CA ALA A 415 25.01 -3.44 11.30
C ALA A 415 26.24 -4.12 11.92
N ILE A 416 26.12 -5.41 12.21
CA ILE A 416 27.25 -6.28 12.56
C ILE A 416 28.11 -6.42 11.30
N ALA A 417 29.30 -5.81 11.32
CA ALA A 417 30.32 -6.01 10.32
C ALA A 417 30.81 -7.46 10.36
N GLN A 418 30.51 -8.25 9.33
CA GLN A 418 31.28 -9.45 9.04
C GLN A 418 32.35 -9.09 8.00
N SER A 419 33.58 -9.18 8.42
CA SER A 419 34.75 -9.06 7.57
C SER A 419 34.78 -10.18 6.53
N PRO A 420 35.13 -9.93 5.26
CA PRO A 420 35.35 -11.01 4.32
C PRO A 420 36.76 -11.60 4.56
N GLU A 421 36.80 -12.87 4.99
CA GLU A 421 38.02 -13.68 4.90
C GLU A 421 38.36 -13.97 3.44
N ALA A 422 39.59 -13.72 3.09
CA ALA A 422 40.14 -14.00 1.79
C ALA A 422 40.24 -15.53 1.56
N VAL A 423 39.55 -16.04 0.56
CA VAL A 423 39.79 -17.37 0.02
C VAL A 423 40.45 -17.24 -1.35
N SER A 424 41.71 -17.65 -1.40
CA SER A 424 42.55 -17.77 -2.59
C SER A 424 42.19 -19.02 -3.41
N GLY A 425 41.91 -18.84 -4.70
CA GLY A 425 42.14 -19.64 -5.91
C GLY A 425 41.62 -21.06 -6.02
N PRO A 426 41.70 -21.72 -7.17
CA PRO A 426 42.10 -21.27 -8.51
C PRO A 426 41.12 -21.67 -9.67
N ASN A 427 41.30 -21.00 -10.79
CA ASN A 427 41.05 -21.36 -12.20
C ASN A 427 40.09 -22.49 -12.60
N GLY A 428 39.09 -22.13 -13.42
CA GLY A 428 38.28 -23.07 -14.18
C GLY A 428 37.44 -22.39 -15.26
N ASN A 429 38.01 -22.28 -16.43
CA ASN A 429 37.40 -21.92 -17.71
C ASN A 429 36.06 -22.60 -17.97
N ARG A 430 34.97 -21.83 -18.29
CA ARG A 430 33.97 -22.31 -19.26
C ARG A 430 33.18 -21.15 -19.91
N LYS A 431 33.12 -21.30 -21.23
CA LYS A 431 32.53 -20.38 -22.22
C LYS A 431 31.01 -20.40 -22.23
N THR A 432 30.47 -19.24 -22.61
CA THR A 432 29.34 -18.97 -23.55
C THR A 432 27.92 -19.34 -23.19
N GLY A 433 27.08 -18.34 -23.34
CA GLY A 433 25.62 -18.49 -23.54
C GLY A 433 24.90 -17.16 -23.38
N LYS A 434 24.99 -16.28 -24.41
CA LYS A 434 24.12 -15.11 -24.54
C LYS A 434 22.73 -15.55 -25.02
N ALA A 435 21.67 -15.06 -24.40
CA ALA A 435 20.40 -14.80 -25.06
C ALA A 435 19.82 -13.50 -24.52
N PRO A 436 19.21 -12.66 -25.36
CA PRO A 436 18.82 -11.30 -25.01
C PRO A 436 17.40 -11.30 -24.43
N MET A 437 17.18 -10.46 -23.41
CA MET A 437 15.82 -10.02 -23.07
C MET A 437 15.61 -8.60 -23.58
N VAL A 438 14.51 -8.47 -24.29
CA VAL A 438 13.88 -7.22 -24.74
C VAL A 438 13.22 -6.52 -23.54
#